data_633d29e09aa05d80588da892d9ef5f2d
#
_entry.id   633d29e09aa05d80588da892d9ef5f2d
#
_cell.length_a   1.000
_cell.length_b   1.000
_cell.length_c   1.000
_cell.angle_alpha   90.00
_cell.angle_beta   90.00
_cell.angle_gamma   90.00
#
_symmetry.space_group_name_H-M   'P 1'
#
loop_
_entity.id
_entity.type
_entity.pdbx_description
1 polymer ?
#
loop_
_entity_poly.entity_id
_entity_poly.type
_entity_poly.pdbx_seq_one_letter_code
_entity_poly.pdbx_strand_id
1 'polypeptide(L)'
;MSRATLVIMAAGIGSRFGGGIKQLAPIGPNGEIIMDYSVYDAIEAGFDKVVFVIRKDLEKDFKEVIGNRIAQKVEVAYAYQEVSDIPAEYAEKFVGRTKPWGTGQAILCCKDVVSEPFLVINADDYYGKSAFKEAYSYLTSIPSADKIQVCMVGFVLKNTLSENGGVTRGICRVDENGMLQEIIETHNIEKDGDKAVVREGDIETEYDADSPVSMNMWGLTPEFFAILKNGFEQFLNKTDMEDLKAEYLLPTIIGELLKEGTVSVKVLKSEDQWFGVTYKEDRETVVEAVKSLIDKRNLSGQAVRLNRVHIKNRTFEKRKKELLKCQRNKNRPEIPDEKIKLRENMRRDPEKMVSENSV
;
A
#
# COMPACT_ATOMS: atom_id res chain seq x y z
N MET A 1 20.25 -10.43 -20.09
CA MET A 1 19.92 -10.64 -18.67
C MET A 1 18.42 -10.61 -18.55
N SER A 2 17.82 -11.53 -17.83
CA SER A 2 16.39 -11.50 -17.57
C SER A 2 16.06 -10.25 -16.76
N ARG A 3 15.05 -9.50 -17.17
CA ARG A 3 14.58 -8.29 -16.46
C ARG A 3 13.45 -8.68 -15.51
N ALA A 4 13.27 -7.92 -14.45
CA ALA A 4 12.13 -8.03 -13.58
C ALA A 4 11.66 -6.62 -13.13
N THR A 5 10.35 -6.43 -13.05
CA THR A 5 9.72 -5.17 -12.66
C THR A 5 9.26 -5.22 -11.21
N LEU A 6 9.43 -4.13 -10.47
CA LEU A 6 8.78 -3.92 -9.18
C LEU A 6 7.46 -3.19 -9.39
N VAL A 7 6.35 -3.76 -8.94
CA VAL A 7 5.01 -3.14 -8.93
C VAL A 7 4.66 -2.74 -7.50
N ILE A 8 4.38 -1.46 -7.27
CA ILE A 8 4.04 -0.92 -5.96
C ILE A 8 2.59 -0.46 -5.96
N MET A 9 1.76 -1.12 -5.15
CA MET A 9 0.34 -0.79 -5.02
C MET A 9 0.16 0.41 -4.11
N ALA A 10 -0.14 1.57 -4.68
CA ALA A 10 -0.25 2.85 -4.01
C ALA A 10 -1.59 3.57 -4.22
N ALA A 11 -2.59 2.93 -4.86
CA ALA A 11 -3.89 3.53 -5.13
C ALA A 11 -4.74 3.75 -3.86
N GLY A 12 -4.50 3.00 -2.78
CA GLY A 12 -5.13 3.19 -1.47
C GLY A 12 -4.68 4.44 -0.70
N ILE A 13 -3.73 5.20 -1.26
CA ILE A 13 -3.18 6.41 -0.66
C ILE A 13 -4.28 7.45 -0.41
N GLY A 14 -4.47 7.87 0.84
CA GLY A 14 -5.27 9.05 1.19
C GLY A 14 -6.69 8.80 1.63
N SER A 15 -7.23 7.58 1.60
CA SER A 15 -8.62 7.32 1.96
C SER A 15 -8.90 7.28 3.48
N ARG A 16 -7.89 7.07 4.33
CA ARG A 16 -8.08 6.82 5.77
C ARG A 16 -7.63 7.94 6.72
N PHE A 17 -6.93 8.97 6.25
CA PHE A 17 -6.33 9.99 7.14
C PHE A 17 -6.52 11.41 6.61
N GLY A 18 -7.68 12.01 6.85
CA GLY A 18 -7.91 13.47 6.93
C GLY A 18 -7.10 14.41 6.04
N GLY A 19 -6.82 14.07 4.77
CA GLY A 19 -6.22 14.98 3.79
C GLY A 19 -4.69 14.89 3.64
N GLY A 20 -4.02 13.86 4.19
CA GLY A 20 -2.59 13.59 3.95
C GLY A 20 -2.37 12.25 3.27
N ILE A 21 -1.40 12.16 2.36
CA ILE A 21 -0.99 10.88 1.77
C ILE A 21 -0.12 10.17 2.81
N LYS A 22 -0.69 9.20 3.57
CA LYS A 22 -0.04 8.52 4.71
C LYS A 22 1.29 7.87 4.33
N GLN A 23 1.35 7.25 3.16
CA GLN A 23 2.53 6.56 2.65
C GLN A 23 3.66 7.53 2.28
N LEU A 24 3.37 8.83 2.26
CA LEU A 24 4.36 9.89 2.06
C LEU A 24 4.81 10.52 3.39
N ALA A 25 4.41 9.97 4.55
CA ALA A 25 4.91 10.43 5.84
C ALA A 25 6.41 10.09 5.97
N PRO A 26 7.29 11.07 6.27
CA PRO A 26 8.69 10.80 6.47
C PRO A 26 8.94 9.86 7.64
N ILE A 27 9.79 8.85 7.43
CA ILE A 27 10.25 7.90 8.46
C ILE A 27 11.77 7.89 8.59
N GLY A 28 12.48 8.33 7.56
CA GLY A 28 13.94 8.42 7.56
C GLY A 28 14.46 9.76 8.04
N PRO A 29 15.76 9.82 8.41
CA PRO A 29 16.40 11.01 9.01
C PRO A 29 16.50 12.21 8.07
N ASN A 30 16.41 12.02 6.74
CA ASN A 30 16.46 13.12 5.77
C ASN A 30 15.14 13.29 5.04
N GLY A 31 14.05 12.76 5.58
CA GLY A 31 12.71 12.86 4.99
C GLY A 31 12.37 11.74 4.01
N GLU A 32 13.12 10.64 4.04
CA GLU A 32 12.78 9.44 3.29
C GLU A 32 11.45 8.87 3.77
N ILE A 33 10.67 8.34 2.85
CA ILE A 33 9.43 7.61 3.10
C ILE A 33 9.69 6.10 2.97
N ILE A 34 8.74 5.27 3.41
CA ILE A 34 8.90 3.81 3.41
C ILE A 34 9.20 3.25 2.00
N MET A 35 8.51 3.78 0.97
CA MET A 35 8.75 3.39 -0.42
C MET A 35 10.17 3.68 -0.91
N ASP A 36 10.86 4.70 -0.39
CA ASP A 36 12.25 5.01 -0.79
C ASP A 36 13.17 3.84 -0.46
N TYR A 37 12.99 3.23 0.71
CA TYR A 37 13.79 2.08 1.14
C TYR A 37 13.44 0.83 0.33
N SER A 38 12.14 0.56 0.10
CA SER A 38 11.71 -0.57 -0.73
C SER A 38 12.23 -0.46 -2.16
N VAL A 39 12.16 0.72 -2.79
CA VAL A 39 12.69 0.94 -4.14
C VAL A 39 14.20 0.82 -4.16
N TYR A 40 14.89 1.36 -3.14
CA TYR A 40 16.35 1.26 -3.07
C TYR A 40 16.80 -0.20 -3.00
N ASP A 41 16.21 -1.00 -2.11
CA ASP A 41 16.55 -2.41 -1.92
C ASP A 41 16.22 -3.24 -3.18
N ALA A 42 15.13 -2.92 -3.87
CA ALA A 42 14.79 -3.54 -5.15
C ALA A 42 15.81 -3.24 -6.24
N ILE A 43 16.28 -1.99 -6.37
CA ILE A 43 17.33 -1.62 -7.33
C ILE A 43 18.64 -2.36 -7.00
N GLU A 44 19.02 -2.43 -5.74
CA GLU A 44 20.20 -3.21 -5.32
C GLU A 44 20.07 -4.71 -5.59
N ALA A 45 18.85 -5.26 -5.52
CA ALA A 45 18.57 -6.65 -5.87
C ALA A 45 18.65 -6.90 -7.39
N GLY A 46 18.50 -5.86 -8.23
CA GLY A 46 18.62 -5.95 -9.69
C GLY A 46 17.36 -5.55 -10.47
N PHE A 47 16.27 -5.15 -9.80
CA PHE A 47 15.09 -4.61 -10.48
C PHE A 47 15.45 -3.31 -11.21
N ASP A 48 15.12 -3.22 -12.48
CA ASP A 48 15.50 -2.10 -13.37
C ASP A 48 14.30 -1.27 -13.83
N LYS A 49 13.10 -1.60 -13.37
CA LYS A 49 11.86 -0.89 -13.62
C LYS A 49 10.95 -0.91 -12.40
N VAL A 50 10.30 0.22 -12.12
CA VAL A 50 9.29 0.37 -11.07
C VAL A 50 7.98 0.85 -11.69
N VAL A 51 6.88 0.17 -11.40
CA VAL A 51 5.53 0.57 -11.79
C VAL A 51 4.75 0.95 -10.54
N PHE A 52 4.25 2.17 -10.47
CA PHE A 52 3.37 2.62 -9.39
C PHE A 52 1.92 2.48 -9.84
N VAL A 53 1.13 1.72 -9.07
CA VAL A 53 -0.32 1.68 -9.22
C VAL A 53 -0.91 2.77 -8.34
N ILE A 54 -1.46 3.80 -8.96
CA ILE A 54 -2.00 4.99 -8.28
C ILE A 54 -3.39 5.33 -8.81
N ARG A 55 -4.10 6.25 -8.15
CA ARG A 55 -5.29 6.88 -8.74
C ARG A 55 -4.87 8.02 -9.66
N LYS A 56 -5.64 8.25 -10.71
CA LYS A 56 -5.34 9.28 -11.71
C LYS A 56 -5.32 10.68 -11.12
N ASP A 57 -6.21 10.97 -10.19
CA ASP A 57 -6.29 12.27 -9.51
C ASP A 57 -5.04 12.61 -8.67
N LEU A 58 -4.28 11.58 -8.25
CA LEU A 58 -3.05 11.75 -7.45
C LEU A 58 -1.77 11.82 -8.30
N GLU A 59 -1.85 11.59 -9.62
CA GLU A 59 -0.69 11.46 -10.49
C GLU A 59 0.30 12.62 -10.36
N LYS A 60 -0.21 13.85 -10.42
CA LYS A 60 0.63 15.06 -10.36
C LYS A 60 1.39 15.13 -9.04
N ASP A 61 0.68 15.03 -7.94
CA ASP A 61 1.26 15.17 -6.60
C ASP A 61 2.22 14.01 -6.30
N PHE A 62 1.87 12.79 -6.73
CA PHE A 62 2.72 11.61 -6.59
C PHE A 62 4.03 11.75 -7.39
N LYS A 63 3.95 12.21 -8.63
CA LYS A 63 5.14 12.48 -9.46
C LYS A 63 6.03 13.55 -8.85
N GLU A 64 5.47 14.66 -8.34
CA GLU A 64 6.23 15.73 -7.71
C GLU A 64 6.96 15.28 -6.45
N VAL A 65 6.31 14.44 -5.62
CA VAL A 65 6.84 14.05 -4.30
C VAL A 65 7.80 12.88 -4.38
N ILE A 66 7.50 11.85 -5.18
CA ILE A 66 8.27 10.60 -5.23
C ILE A 66 8.69 10.20 -6.64
N GLY A 67 7.78 10.22 -7.62
CA GLY A 67 8.01 9.62 -8.92
C GLY A 67 9.20 10.23 -9.67
N ASN A 68 9.29 11.56 -9.73
CA ASN A 68 10.39 12.27 -10.43
C ASN A 68 11.76 12.01 -9.78
N ARG A 69 11.80 11.75 -8.48
CA ARG A 69 13.03 11.43 -7.75
C ARG A 69 13.51 10.01 -8.08
N ILE A 70 12.59 9.06 -8.08
CA ILE A 70 12.88 7.66 -8.39
C ILE A 70 13.25 7.49 -9.87
N ALA A 71 12.59 8.22 -10.78
CA ALA A 71 12.87 8.19 -12.21
C ALA A 71 14.30 8.61 -12.59
N GLN A 72 15.04 9.28 -11.68
CA GLN A 72 16.46 9.57 -11.88
C GLN A 72 17.38 8.34 -11.66
N LYS A 73 16.85 7.25 -11.11
CA LYS A 73 17.63 6.06 -10.71
C LYS A 73 17.23 4.79 -11.43
N VAL A 74 15.97 4.70 -11.83
CA VAL A 74 15.39 3.50 -12.44
C VAL A 74 14.27 3.91 -13.41
N GLU A 75 13.97 3.07 -14.38
CA GLU A 75 12.81 3.26 -15.25
C GLU A 75 11.53 3.29 -14.40
N VAL A 76 10.66 4.30 -14.61
CA VAL A 76 9.39 4.43 -13.88
C VAL A 76 8.22 4.49 -14.86
N ALA A 77 7.20 3.68 -14.59
CA ALA A 77 5.91 3.72 -15.28
C ALA A 77 4.77 3.84 -14.25
N TYR A 78 3.58 4.16 -14.73
CA TYR A 78 2.38 4.32 -13.91
C TYR A 78 1.25 3.49 -14.48
N ALA A 79 0.53 2.79 -13.60
CA ALA A 79 -0.76 2.18 -13.86
C ALA A 79 -1.81 2.88 -13.01
N TYR A 80 -3.03 2.99 -13.52
CA TYR A 80 -4.08 3.71 -12.83
C TYR A 80 -5.17 2.75 -12.41
N GLN A 81 -5.51 2.76 -11.13
CA GLN A 81 -6.61 1.99 -10.57
C GLN A 81 -7.78 2.93 -10.29
N GLU A 82 -8.83 2.83 -11.09
CA GLU A 82 -10.06 3.59 -10.92
C GLU A 82 -11.24 2.67 -10.61
N VAL A 83 -12.21 3.18 -9.86
CA VAL A 83 -13.44 2.42 -9.54
C VAL A 83 -14.28 2.19 -10.81
N SER A 84 -14.18 3.11 -11.77
CA SER A 84 -14.86 3.03 -13.07
C SER A 84 -14.22 2.06 -14.07
N ASP A 85 -13.03 1.53 -13.79
CA ASP A 85 -12.33 0.62 -14.69
C ASP A 85 -12.91 -0.80 -14.61
N ILE A 86 -14.13 -0.94 -15.05
CA ILE A 86 -14.90 -2.19 -15.18
C ILE A 86 -15.52 -2.26 -16.58
N PRO A 87 -15.82 -3.45 -17.10
CA PRO A 87 -16.55 -3.57 -18.36
C PRO A 87 -17.90 -2.83 -18.31
N ALA A 88 -18.28 -2.21 -19.42
CA ALA A 88 -19.43 -1.30 -19.49
C ALA A 88 -20.77 -1.95 -19.03
N GLU A 89 -20.90 -3.27 -19.25
CA GLU A 89 -22.08 -4.04 -18.81
C GLU A 89 -22.28 -4.09 -17.30
N TYR A 90 -21.23 -3.84 -16.50
CA TYR A 90 -21.33 -3.81 -15.03
C TYR A 90 -21.48 -2.41 -14.45
N ALA A 91 -21.39 -1.36 -15.26
CA ALA A 91 -21.42 0.02 -14.77
C ALA A 91 -22.72 0.34 -14.01
N GLU A 92 -23.86 -0.12 -14.51
CA GLU A 92 -25.16 0.08 -13.86
C GLU A 92 -25.34 -0.78 -12.60
N LYS A 93 -24.69 -1.97 -12.56
CA LYS A 93 -24.76 -2.89 -11.42
C LYS A 93 -24.14 -2.31 -10.15
N PHE A 94 -23.09 -1.49 -10.28
CA PHE A 94 -22.31 -1.01 -9.14
C PHE A 94 -22.35 0.52 -8.99
N VAL A 95 -23.46 1.12 -9.32
CA VAL A 95 -23.70 2.56 -9.10
C VAL A 95 -23.53 2.91 -7.63
N GLY A 96 -22.77 3.99 -7.35
CA GLY A 96 -22.50 4.45 -5.98
C GLY A 96 -21.28 3.81 -5.30
N ARG A 97 -20.61 2.84 -5.96
CA ARG A 97 -19.36 2.31 -5.44
C ARG A 97 -18.26 3.38 -5.42
N THR A 98 -17.57 3.48 -4.28
CA THR A 98 -16.43 4.39 -4.08
C THR A 98 -15.15 3.64 -3.67
N LYS A 99 -15.30 2.38 -3.23
CA LYS A 99 -14.17 1.55 -2.79
C LYS A 99 -13.45 0.96 -4.01
N PRO A 100 -12.11 0.99 -4.09
CA PRO A 100 -11.34 0.27 -5.09
C PRO A 100 -11.67 -1.23 -5.11
N TRP A 101 -11.45 -1.88 -6.25
CA TRP A 101 -11.83 -3.29 -6.46
C TRP A 101 -10.90 -4.32 -5.83
N GLY A 102 -9.86 -3.88 -5.10
CA GLY A 102 -8.92 -4.75 -4.43
C GLY A 102 -7.60 -4.95 -5.18
N THR A 103 -6.72 -5.76 -4.60
CA THR A 103 -5.34 -5.94 -5.07
C THR A 103 -5.24 -6.68 -6.40
N GLY A 104 -6.14 -7.61 -6.69
CA GLY A 104 -6.18 -8.30 -7.99
C GLY A 104 -6.45 -7.36 -9.15
N GLN A 105 -7.41 -6.42 -9.02
CA GLN A 105 -7.69 -5.42 -10.04
C GLN A 105 -6.57 -4.38 -10.12
N ALA A 106 -5.94 -3.99 -9.00
CA ALA A 106 -4.77 -3.12 -9.00
C ALA A 106 -3.64 -3.68 -9.87
N ILE A 107 -3.36 -4.99 -9.76
CA ILE A 107 -2.35 -5.66 -10.57
C ILE A 107 -2.80 -5.74 -12.02
N LEU A 108 -4.06 -6.05 -12.29
CA LEU A 108 -4.61 -6.11 -13.65
C LEU A 108 -4.42 -4.79 -14.42
N CYS A 109 -4.46 -3.65 -13.74
CA CYS A 109 -4.20 -2.33 -14.34
C CYS A 109 -2.76 -2.20 -14.89
N CYS A 110 -1.83 -3.09 -14.50
CA CYS A 110 -0.45 -3.06 -14.97
C CYS A 110 -0.23 -3.78 -16.31
N LYS A 111 -1.24 -4.47 -16.87
CA LYS A 111 -1.12 -5.34 -18.05
C LYS A 111 -0.49 -4.70 -19.30
N ASP A 112 -0.71 -3.39 -19.48
CA ASP A 112 -0.23 -2.65 -20.65
C ASP A 112 1.16 -2.00 -20.42
N VAL A 113 1.69 -2.06 -19.19
CA VAL A 113 2.97 -1.43 -18.79
C VAL A 113 3.99 -2.43 -18.25
N VAL A 114 3.60 -3.68 -18.02
CA VAL A 114 4.47 -4.77 -17.54
C VAL A 114 4.41 -5.94 -18.52
N SER A 115 5.56 -6.31 -19.06
CA SER A 115 5.72 -7.43 -20.03
C SER A 115 6.77 -8.46 -19.60
N GLU A 116 7.43 -8.23 -18.47
CA GLU A 116 8.44 -9.08 -17.85
C GLU A 116 7.93 -9.66 -16.51
N PRO A 117 8.56 -10.70 -15.93
CA PRO A 117 8.26 -11.15 -14.57
C PRO A 117 8.33 -9.98 -13.59
N PHE A 118 7.45 -9.96 -12.60
CA PHE A 118 7.31 -8.81 -11.72
C PHE A 118 7.02 -9.19 -10.28
N LEU A 119 7.49 -8.35 -9.37
CA LEU A 119 7.24 -8.44 -7.94
C LEU A 119 6.21 -7.40 -7.52
N VAL A 120 5.18 -7.80 -6.80
CA VAL A 120 4.14 -6.91 -6.27
C VAL A 120 4.37 -6.68 -4.79
N ILE A 121 4.29 -5.42 -4.34
CA ILE A 121 4.37 -5.02 -2.93
C ILE A 121 3.35 -3.93 -2.59
N ASN A 122 3.07 -3.77 -1.30
CA ASN A 122 2.31 -2.63 -0.79
C ASN A 122 3.22 -1.39 -0.66
N ALA A 123 2.65 -0.21 -0.80
CA ALA A 123 3.37 1.06 -0.73
C ALA A 123 3.71 1.51 0.70
N ASP A 124 3.02 0.95 1.70
CA ASP A 124 3.12 1.32 3.13
C ASP A 124 3.87 0.28 3.97
N ASP A 125 4.46 -0.71 3.31
CA ASP A 125 5.22 -1.78 3.94
C ASP A 125 6.71 -1.73 3.56
N TYR A 126 7.58 -2.07 4.51
CA TYR A 126 8.98 -2.35 4.29
C TYR A 126 9.25 -3.84 4.47
N TYR A 127 9.90 -4.44 3.50
CA TYR A 127 10.04 -5.89 3.39
C TYR A 127 11.44 -6.42 3.70
N GLY A 128 12.44 -5.52 3.77
CA GLY A 128 13.82 -5.91 3.98
C GLY A 128 14.57 -6.29 2.71
N LYS A 129 15.90 -6.18 2.79
CA LYS A 129 16.80 -6.31 1.63
C LYS A 129 16.88 -7.73 1.09
N SER A 130 16.90 -8.74 1.98
CA SER A 130 17.02 -10.13 1.54
C SER A 130 15.76 -10.59 0.80
N ALA A 131 14.59 -10.13 1.21
CA ALA A 131 13.32 -10.41 0.56
C ALA A 131 13.32 -10.02 -0.93
N PHE A 132 13.81 -8.81 -1.26
CA PHE A 132 13.93 -8.37 -2.65
C PHE A 132 14.95 -9.20 -3.44
N LYS A 133 16.08 -9.55 -2.83
CA LYS A 133 17.12 -10.36 -3.48
C LYS A 133 16.63 -11.76 -3.81
N GLU A 134 15.96 -12.43 -2.88
CA GLU A 134 15.40 -13.76 -3.09
C GLU A 134 14.32 -13.74 -4.17
N ALA A 135 13.41 -12.74 -4.13
CA ALA A 135 12.36 -12.58 -5.12
C ALA A 135 12.95 -12.32 -6.52
N TYR A 136 13.94 -11.43 -6.65
CA TYR A 136 14.61 -11.15 -7.93
C TYR A 136 15.30 -12.39 -8.50
N SER A 137 16.05 -13.11 -7.65
CA SER A 137 16.74 -14.34 -8.04
C SER A 137 15.77 -15.37 -8.60
N TYR A 138 14.62 -15.57 -7.93
CA TYR A 138 13.58 -16.48 -8.41
C TYR A 138 12.97 -15.99 -9.73
N LEU A 139 12.51 -14.74 -9.81
CA LEU A 139 11.83 -14.18 -10.98
C LEU A 139 12.69 -14.19 -12.23
N THR A 140 14.01 -14.06 -12.11
CA THR A 140 14.93 -14.08 -13.24
C THR A 140 15.39 -15.50 -13.64
N SER A 141 15.02 -16.52 -12.87
CA SER A 141 15.38 -17.93 -13.07
C SER A 141 14.19 -18.88 -13.03
N ILE A 142 12.97 -18.38 -13.27
CA ILE A 142 11.75 -19.19 -13.24
C ILE A 142 11.92 -20.42 -14.17
N PRO A 143 11.76 -21.64 -13.62
CA PRO A 143 11.85 -22.85 -14.44
C PRO A 143 10.65 -22.97 -15.38
N SER A 144 10.87 -23.54 -16.55
CA SER A 144 9.76 -23.94 -17.42
C SER A 144 8.97 -25.06 -16.75
N ALA A 145 7.66 -24.91 -16.68
CA ALA A 145 6.76 -25.88 -16.07
C ALA A 145 5.38 -25.83 -16.73
N ASP A 146 4.60 -26.91 -16.55
CA ASP A 146 3.23 -27.00 -17.07
C ASP A 146 2.24 -26.06 -16.36
N LYS A 147 2.56 -25.68 -15.11
CA LYS A 147 1.77 -24.77 -14.31
C LYS A 147 2.38 -23.39 -14.29
N ILE A 148 1.55 -22.37 -14.13
CA ILE A 148 2.03 -21.00 -13.94
C ILE A 148 2.79 -20.92 -12.62
N GLN A 149 4.04 -20.46 -12.72
CA GLN A 149 4.94 -20.34 -11.59
C GLN A 149 4.75 -18.99 -10.90
N VAL A 150 4.47 -19.04 -9.61
CA VAL A 150 4.31 -17.89 -8.72
C VAL A 150 5.30 -18.04 -7.58
N CYS A 151 5.80 -16.96 -7.03
CA CYS A 151 6.46 -17.00 -5.73
C CYS A 151 5.81 -16.03 -4.75
N MET A 152 6.00 -16.32 -3.48
CA MET A 152 5.61 -15.46 -2.37
C MET A 152 6.78 -15.37 -1.41
N VAL A 153 7.11 -14.17 -0.94
CA VAL A 153 8.05 -14.05 0.18
C VAL A 153 7.28 -14.30 1.48
N GLY A 154 7.67 -15.38 2.17
CA GLY A 154 7.14 -15.76 3.47
C GLY A 154 7.99 -15.18 4.59
N PHE A 155 7.37 -14.40 5.46
CA PHE A 155 8.00 -13.81 6.66
C PHE A 155 7.69 -14.68 7.86
N VAL A 156 8.56 -14.62 8.87
CA VAL A 156 8.32 -15.33 10.14
C VAL A 156 7.25 -14.58 10.92
N LEU A 157 6.21 -15.25 11.37
CA LEU A 157 5.04 -14.66 12.04
C LEU A 157 5.44 -13.68 13.15
N LYS A 158 6.32 -14.10 14.09
CA LYS A 158 6.80 -13.25 15.19
C LYS A 158 7.44 -11.94 14.76
N ASN A 159 8.05 -11.90 13.54
CA ASN A 159 8.67 -10.71 12.97
C ASN A 159 7.65 -9.76 12.32
N THR A 160 6.36 -10.07 12.37
CA THR A 160 5.29 -9.29 11.74
C THR A 160 4.20 -8.85 12.71
N LEU A 161 4.33 -9.20 13.99
CA LEU A 161 3.37 -8.84 15.04
C LEU A 161 3.56 -7.37 15.47
N SER A 162 2.47 -6.77 15.96
CA SER A 162 2.47 -5.41 16.52
C SER A 162 2.44 -5.46 18.04
N GLU A 163 3.15 -4.53 18.69
CA GLU A 163 3.02 -4.29 20.14
C GLU A 163 1.76 -3.49 20.49
N ASN A 164 1.07 -2.93 19.47
CA ASN A 164 -0.03 -1.98 19.66
C ASN A 164 -1.41 -2.62 19.49
N GLY A 165 -1.48 -3.93 19.18
CA GLY A 165 -2.74 -4.66 19.05
C GLY A 165 -2.70 -5.83 18.08
N GLY A 166 -3.83 -6.50 17.95
CA GLY A 166 -3.99 -7.65 17.08
C GLY A 166 -3.86 -7.29 15.60
N VAL A 167 -3.23 -8.20 14.84
CA VAL A 167 -3.00 -8.07 13.40
C VAL A 167 -3.66 -9.20 12.64
N THR A 168 -3.93 -8.99 11.35
CA THR A 168 -4.40 -10.05 10.45
C THR A 168 -3.25 -10.53 9.58
N ARG A 169 -3.03 -11.86 9.50
CA ARG A 169 -1.98 -12.49 8.70
C ARG A 169 -2.49 -13.71 7.95
N GLY A 170 -1.99 -13.89 6.73
CA GLY A 170 -2.18 -15.13 6.00
C GLY A 170 -1.13 -16.15 6.45
N ILE A 171 -1.49 -17.04 7.40
CA ILE A 171 -0.60 -18.10 7.85
C ILE A 171 -0.49 -19.16 6.74
N CYS A 172 0.74 -19.50 6.36
CA CYS A 172 1.02 -20.37 5.24
C CYS A 172 1.38 -21.78 5.69
N ARG A 173 0.73 -22.78 5.10
CA ARG A 173 1.17 -24.17 5.18
C ARG A 173 2.05 -24.48 3.96
N VAL A 174 3.27 -24.89 4.23
CA VAL A 174 4.31 -25.11 3.21
C VAL A 174 4.82 -26.54 3.32
N ASP A 175 5.01 -27.21 2.18
CA ASP A 175 5.57 -28.57 2.17
C ASP A 175 7.11 -28.57 2.32
N GLU A 176 7.70 -29.77 2.34
CA GLU A 176 9.14 -29.99 2.48
C GLU A 176 9.98 -29.37 1.36
N ASN A 177 9.37 -29.19 0.19
CA ASN A 177 9.99 -28.58 -0.98
C ASN A 177 9.85 -27.03 -0.98
N GLY A 178 9.21 -26.47 0.04
CA GLY A 178 8.94 -25.04 0.14
C GLY A 178 7.82 -24.58 -0.80
N MET A 179 6.90 -25.48 -1.18
CA MET A 179 5.74 -25.15 -1.99
C MET A 179 4.54 -24.86 -1.11
N LEU A 180 3.85 -23.77 -1.39
CA LEU A 180 2.64 -23.37 -0.68
C LEU A 180 1.53 -24.39 -0.93
N GLN A 181 0.93 -24.85 0.16
CA GLN A 181 -0.22 -25.76 0.14
C GLN A 181 -1.52 -25.02 0.46
N GLU A 182 -1.45 -24.05 1.37
CA GLU A 182 -2.62 -23.33 1.85
C GLU A 182 -2.22 -22.00 2.50
N ILE A 183 -3.10 -21.00 2.40
CA ILE A 183 -3.04 -19.77 3.18
C ILE A 183 -4.31 -19.67 4.00
N ILE A 184 -4.14 -19.50 5.31
CA ILE A 184 -5.26 -19.35 6.24
C ILE A 184 -5.22 -17.92 6.77
N GLU A 185 -6.19 -17.10 6.35
CA GLU A 185 -6.32 -15.74 6.88
C GLU A 185 -6.77 -15.81 8.33
N THR A 186 -5.89 -15.38 9.23
CA THR A 186 -6.09 -15.40 10.67
C THR A 186 -6.12 -13.98 11.19
N HIS A 187 -7.24 -13.65 11.84
CA HIS A 187 -7.49 -12.30 12.34
C HIS A 187 -7.10 -12.18 13.81
N ASN A 188 -6.83 -10.94 14.23
CA ASN A 188 -6.59 -10.58 15.62
C ASN A 188 -5.50 -11.40 16.31
N ILE A 189 -4.39 -11.65 15.60
CA ILE A 189 -3.23 -12.31 16.17
C ILE A 189 -2.49 -11.28 17.03
N GLU A 190 -2.39 -11.56 18.31
CA GLU A 190 -1.71 -10.73 19.30
C GLU A 190 -0.36 -11.32 19.67
N LYS A 191 0.58 -10.46 20.03
CA LYS A 191 1.85 -10.86 20.63
C LYS A 191 1.68 -11.01 22.13
N ASP A 192 2.02 -12.19 22.67
CA ASP A 192 2.04 -12.46 24.09
C ASP A 192 3.40 -13.07 24.50
N GLY A 193 4.33 -12.19 24.88
CA GLY A 193 5.73 -12.58 25.07
C GLY A 193 6.35 -13.10 23.76
N ASP A 194 6.76 -14.37 23.76
CA ASP A 194 7.32 -15.03 22.58
C ASP A 194 6.27 -15.81 21.76
N LYS A 195 4.99 -15.71 22.14
CA LYS A 195 3.87 -16.43 21.52
C LYS A 195 3.07 -15.53 20.57
N ALA A 196 2.43 -16.18 19.61
CA ALA A 196 1.40 -15.59 18.76
C ALA A 196 0.06 -16.21 19.14
N VAL A 197 -0.90 -15.43 19.61
CA VAL A 197 -2.17 -15.93 20.14
C VAL A 197 -3.37 -15.21 19.52
N VAL A 198 -4.46 -15.93 19.39
CA VAL A 198 -5.79 -15.37 19.07
C VAL A 198 -6.72 -15.67 20.24
N ARG A 199 -7.41 -14.63 20.73
CA ARG A 199 -8.37 -14.75 21.84
C ARG A 199 -9.78 -14.49 21.35
N GLU A 200 -10.64 -15.50 21.46
CA GLU A 200 -12.06 -15.43 21.14
C GLU A 200 -12.89 -15.81 22.37
N GLY A 201 -13.33 -14.80 23.13
CA GLY A 201 -13.96 -15.00 24.42
C GLY A 201 -13.01 -15.68 25.42
N ASP A 202 -13.38 -16.85 25.94
CA ASP A 202 -12.57 -17.64 26.87
C ASP A 202 -11.62 -18.64 26.17
N ILE A 203 -11.61 -18.66 24.82
CA ILE A 203 -10.76 -19.57 24.04
C ILE A 203 -9.50 -18.83 23.62
N GLU A 204 -8.34 -19.39 23.97
CA GLU A 204 -7.03 -18.94 23.46
C GLU A 204 -6.49 -20.00 22.52
N THR A 205 -6.15 -19.59 21.30
CA THR A 205 -5.48 -20.41 20.28
C THR A 205 -4.07 -19.91 20.07
N GLU A 206 -3.08 -20.74 20.34
CA GLU A 206 -1.66 -20.45 20.11
C GLU A 206 -1.26 -20.90 18.70
N TYR A 207 -0.54 -20.02 18.00
CA TYR A 207 0.04 -20.29 16.69
C TYR A 207 1.56 -20.37 16.81
N ASP A 208 2.18 -21.23 16.00
CA ASP A 208 3.62 -21.33 15.93
C ASP A 208 4.20 -19.98 15.43
N ALA A 209 4.93 -19.31 16.30
CA ALA A 209 5.53 -18.00 16.05
C ALA A 209 6.58 -18.02 14.91
N ASP A 210 7.08 -19.19 14.55
CA ASP A 210 8.01 -19.39 13.43
C ASP A 210 7.30 -19.77 12.11
N SER A 211 5.97 -19.84 12.11
CA SER A 211 5.19 -20.09 10.90
C SER A 211 5.45 -19.05 9.82
N PRO A 212 5.57 -19.44 8.54
CA PRO A 212 5.63 -18.50 7.45
C PRO A 212 4.27 -17.81 7.25
N VAL A 213 4.31 -16.49 7.06
CA VAL A 213 3.11 -15.67 6.77
C VAL A 213 3.27 -14.85 5.51
N SER A 214 2.17 -14.64 4.81
CA SER A 214 2.08 -13.74 3.67
C SER A 214 1.92 -12.30 4.15
N MET A 215 2.81 -11.43 3.65
CA MET A 215 2.75 -9.98 3.82
C MET A 215 2.47 -9.29 2.48
N ASN A 216 1.78 -9.98 1.57
CA ASN A 216 1.38 -9.48 0.25
C ASN A 216 2.56 -9.12 -0.68
N MET A 217 3.69 -9.86 -0.56
CA MET A 217 4.85 -9.75 -1.44
C MET A 217 4.87 -10.94 -2.39
N TRP A 218 4.41 -10.71 -3.65
CA TRP A 218 4.14 -11.75 -4.62
C TRP A 218 4.93 -11.56 -5.91
N GLY A 219 5.60 -12.62 -6.37
CA GLY A 219 6.25 -12.65 -7.68
C GLY A 219 5.39 -13.39 -8.70
N LEU A 220 5.10 -12.70 -9.79
CA LEU A 220 4.17 -13.13 -10.83
C LEU A 220 4.83 -13.04 -12.22
N THR A 221 4.25 -13.73 -13.19
CA THR A 221 4.63 -13.63 -14.61
C THR A 221 3.53 -12.94 -15.43
N PRO A 222 3.83 -12.40 -16.62
CA PRO A 222 2.85 -11.70 -17.44
C PRO A 222 1.63 -12.54 -17.83
N GLU A 223 1.76 -13.87 -17.88
CA GLU A 223 0.66 -14.79 -18.15
C GLU A 223 -0.45 -14.68 -17.11
N PHE A 224 -0.11 -14.24 -15.90
CA PHE A 224 -1.06 -14.07 -14.81
C PHE A 224 -2.09 -12.97 -15.09
N PHE A 225 -1.81 -12.00 -15.97
CA PHE A 225 -2.78 -10.98 -16.38
C PHE A 225 -4.03 -11.53 -17.06
N ALA A 226 -3.88 -12.60 -17.84
CA ALA A 226 -5.04 -13.26 -18.47
C ALA A 226 -5.94 -13.91 -17.42
N ILE A 227 -5.35 -14.53 -16.39
CA ILE A 227 -6.08 -15.10 -15.26
C ILE A 227 -6.81 -14.00 -14.51
N LEU A 228 -6.11 -12.91 -14.16
CA LEU A 228 -6.71 -11.80 -13.42
C LEU A 228 -7.87 -11.18 -14.19
N LYS A 229 -7.76 -11.02 -15.52
CA LYS A 229 -8.83 -10.48 -16.35
C LYS A 229 -10.07 -11.37 -16.30
N ASN A 230 -9.91 -12.66 -16.60
CA ASN A 230 -11.03 -13.60 -16.63
C ASN A 230 -11.67 -13.77 -15.24
N GLY A 231 -10.84 -13.87 -14.20
CA GLY A 231 -11.30 -13.97 -12.81
C GLY A 231 -12.02 -12.71 -12.34
N PHE A 232 -11.60 -11.52 -12.78
CA PHE A 232 -12.27 -10.26 -12.43
C PHE A 232 -13.66 -10.16 -13.05
N GLU A 233 -13.83 -10.55 -14.31
CA GLU A 233 -15.14 -10.63 -14.95
C GLU A 233 -16.06 -11.61 -14.20
N GLN A 234 -15.56 -12.79 -13.82
CA GLN A 234 -16.32 -13.76 -13.01
C GLN A 234 -16.68 -13.21 -11.62
N PHE A 235 -15.74 -12.50 -10.98
CA PHE A 235 -15.97 -11.84 -9.70
C PHE A 235 -17.09 -10.80 -9.80
N LEU A 236 -17.06 -9.92 -10.82
CA LEU A 236 -18.11 -8.93 -11.05
C LEU A 236 -19.48 -9.57 -11.31
N ASN A 237 -19.51 -10.70 -12.02
CA ASN A 237 -20.74 -11.45 -12.25
C ASN A 237 -21.35 -11.97 -10.95
N LYS A 238 -20.53 -12.59 -10.10
CA LYS A 238 -20.94 -13.25 -8.84
C LYS A 238 -21.24 -12.26 -7.71
N THR A 239 -20.61 -11.10 -7.71
CA THR A 239 -20.81 -10.09 -6.65
C THR A 239 -22.21 -9.55 -6.66
N ASP A 240 -22.85 -9.49 -5.48
CA ASP A 240 -24.17 -8.87 -5.33
C ASP A 240 -24.09 -7.37 -5.64
N MET A 241 -25.14 -6.83 -6.29
CA MET A 241 -25.24 -5.41 -6.60
C MET A 241 -25.28 -4.52 -5.35
N GLU A 242 -25.71 -5.06 -4.21
CA GLU A 242 -25.75 -4.35 -2.92
C GLU A 242 -24.39 -4.38 -2.21
N ASP A 243 -23.49 -5.30 -2.58
CA ASP A 243 -22.14 -5.38 -1.99
C ASP A 243 -21.17 -4.40 -2.68
N LEU A 244 -21.34 -3.13 -2.38
CA LEU A 244 -20.44 -2.07 -2.86
C LEU A 244 -19.06 -2.09 -2.21
N LYS A 245 -18.76 -3.07 -1.35
CA LYS A 245 -17.49 -3.20 -0.64
C LYS A 245 -16.70 -4.46 -1.00
N ALA A 246 -17.25 -5.38 -1.79
CA ALA A 246 -16.56 -6.58 -2.24
C ALA A 246 -15.19 -6.26 -2.84
N GLU A 247 -14.19 -7.08 -2.61
CA GLU A 247 -12.83 -6.88 -3.12
C GLU A 247 -12.30 -8.14 -3.81
N TYR A 248 -11.75 -7.94 -4.99
CA TYR A 248 -11.04 -8.95 -5.76
C TYR A 248 -9.58 -9.02 -5.28
N LEU A 249 -9.32 -9.86 -4.29
CA LEU A 249 -8.07 -9.92 -3.53
C LEU A 249 -7.10 -10.95 -4.12
N LEU A 250 -5.85 -10.55 -4.36
CA LEU A 250 -4.81 -11.43 -4.90
C LEU A 250 -4.59 -12.71 -4.07
N PRO A 251 -4.50 -12.67 -2.72
CA PRO A 251 -4.32 -13.90 -1.93
C PRO A 251 -5.47 -14.90 -2.11
N THR A 252 -6.70 -14.42 -2.19
CA THR A 252 -7.89 -15.26 -2.43
C THR A 252 -7.83 -15.92 -3.80
N ILE A 253 -7.51 -15.14 -4.84
CA ILE A 253 -7.34 -15.63 -6.21
C ILE A 253 -6.28 -16.73 -6.27
N ILE A 254 -5.11 -16.49 -5.70
CA ILE A 254 -4.01 -17.47 -5.69
C ILE A 254 -4.44 -18.73 -4.91
N GLY A 255 -5.14 -18.57 -3.79
CA GLY A 255 -5.66 -19.71 -3.01
C GLY A 255 -6.65 -20.58 -3.79
N GLU A 256 -7.52 -19.98 -4.60
CA GLU A 256 -8.43 -20.70 -5.51
C GLU A 256 -7.67 -21.43 -6.61
N LEU A 257 -6.77 -20.76 -7.30
CA LEU A 257 -5.95 -21.33 -8.37
C LEU A 257 -5.02 -22.45 -7.86
N LEU A 258 -4.55 -22.35 -6.63
CA LEU A 258 -3.77 -23.38 -5.97
C LEU A 258 -4.61 -24.66 -5.74
N LYS A 259 -5.85 -24.51 -5.25
CA LYS A 259 -6.80 -25.62 -5.09
C LYS A 259 -7.18 -26.29 -6.41
N GLU A 260 -7.32 -25.49 -7.48
CA GLU A 260 -7.59 -25.96 -8.83
C GLU A 260 -6.35 -26.62 -9.48
N GLY A 261 -5.16 -26.47 -8.90
CA GLY A 261 -3.91 -26.98 -9.44
C GLY A 261 -3.39 -26.24 -10.65
N THR A 262 -3.89 -25.04 -10.94
CA THR A 262 -3.53 -24.19 -12.09
C THR A 262 -2.19 -23.49 -11.88
N VAL A 263 -1.87 -23.11 -10.64
CA VAL A 263 -0.61 -22.46 -10.27
C VAL A 263 0.22 -23.33 -9.34
N SER A 264 1.51 -23.02 -9.30
CA SER A 264 2.47 -23.56 -8.34
C SER A 264 3.15 -22.38 -7.65
N VAL A 265 3.13 -22.36 -6.32
CA VAL A 265 3.62 -21.22 -5.54
C VAL A 265 4.82 -21.63 -4.71
N LYS A 266 5.99 -21.08 -5.01
CA LYS A 266 7.20 -21.23 -4.22
C LYS A 266 7.21 -20.21 -3.09
N VAL A 267 7.35 -20.67 -1.84
CA VAL A 267 7.55 -19.79 -0.69
C VAL A 267 9.04 -19.53 -0.51
N LEU A 268 9.44 -18.29 -0.65
CA LEU A 268 10.79 -17.79 -0.44
C LEU A 268 10.89 -17.30 1.01
N LYS A 269 11.72 -17.94 1.81
CA LYS A 269 11.85 -17.60 3.23
C LYS A 269 12.64 -16.30 3.40
N SER A 270 12.13 -15.37 4.18
CA SER A 270 12.83 -14.18 4.63
C SER A 270 12.86 -14.11 6.15
N GLU A 271 14.06 -13.87 6.69
CA GLU A 271 14.28 -13.59 8.12
C GLU A 271 14.28 -12.08 8.39
N ASP A 272 14.11 -11.26 7.35
CA ASP A 272 14.03 -9.81 7.49
C ASP A 272 12.86 -9.43 8.40
N GLN A 273 13.02 -8.37 9.14
CA GLN A 273 11.94 -7.79 9.91
C GLN A 273 11.06 -6.98 8.97
N TRP A 274 9.77 -7.31 8.95
CA TRP A 274 8.77 -6.54 8.24
C TRP A 274 8.30 -5.36 9.10
N PHE A 275 8.08 -4.21 8.46
CA PHE A 275 7.51 -3.02 9.09
C PHE A 275 6.37 -2.48 8.23
N GLY A 276 5.22 -2.26 8.84
CA GLY A 276 4.08 -1.58 8.21
C GLY A 276 3.51 -0.52 9.16
N VAL A 277 2.96 0.54 8.61
CA VAL A 277 2.28 1.56 9.39
C VAL A 277 0.79 1.23 9.37
N THR A 278 0.36 0.28 10.20
CA THR A 278 -1.05 -0.12 10.35
C THR A 278 -1.78 0.84 11.26
N TYR A 279 -1.19 1.16 12.40
CA TYR A 279 -1.68 2.12 13.39
C TYR A 279 -0.87 3.41 13.34
N LYS A 280 -1.45 4.51 13.81
CA LYS A 280 -0.74 5.80 13.87
C LYS A 280 0.47 5.72 14.81
N GLU A 281 0.33 4.94 15.85
CA GLU A 281 1.31 4.66 16.90
C GLU A 281 2.51 3.87 16.35
N ASP A 282 2.32 3.00 15.36
CA ASP A 282 3.38 2.22 14.71
C ASP A 282 4.47 3.11 14.11
N ARG A 283 4.13 4.38 13.77
CA ARG A 283 5.07 5.28 13.11
C ARG A 283 6.36 5.51 13.91
N GLU A 284 6.26 5.69 15.22
CA GLU A 284 7.44 5.91 16.07
C GLU A 284 8.32 4.66 16.10
N THR A 285 7.72 3.50 16.25
CA THR A 285 8.41 2.20 16.20
C THR A 285 9.11 1.97 14.85
N VAL A 286 8.43 2.31 13.74
CA VAL A 286 9.02 2.20 12.39
C VAL A 286 10.20 3.15 12.22
N VAL A 287 10.12 4.40 12.71
CA VAL A 287 11.22 5.38 12.67
C VAL A 287 12.43 4.88 13.44
N GLU A 288 12.23 4.32 14.63
CA GLU A 288 13.32 3.76 15.45
C GLU A 288 13.94 2.52 14.79
N ALA A 289 13.11 1.64 14.22
CA ALA A 289 13.57 0.46 13.50
C ALA A 289 14.41 0.84 12.27
N VAL A 290 13.94 1.77 11.44
CA VAL A 290 14.67 2.29 10.28
C VAL A 290 16.00 2.91 10.71
N LYS A 291 16.01 3.70 11.79
CA LYS A 291 17.25 4.27 12.35
C LYS A 291 18.23 3.17 12.77
N SER A 292 17.76 2.15 13.50
CA SER A 292 18.58 0.99 13.90
C SER A 292 19.16 0.25 12.70
N LEU A 293 18.39 0.06 11.62
CA LEU A 293 18.86 -0.58 10.38
C LEU A 293 19.93 0.27 9.68
N ILE A 294 19.77 1.59 9.66
CA ILE A 294 20.78 2.52 9.10
C ILE A 294 22.08 2.44 9.91
N ASP A 295 21.98 2.48 11.24
CA ASP A 295 23.13 2.43 12.15
C ASP A 295 23.88 1.09 12.05
N LYS A 296 23.16 -0.01 11.87
CA LYS A 296 23.73 -1.35 11.60
C LYS A 296 24.27 -1.52 10.18
N ARG A 297 24.20 -0.47 9.32
CA ARG A 297 24.57 -0.49 7.91
C ARG A 297 23.78 -1.51 7.06
N ASN A 298 22.69 -2.06 7.57
CA ASN A 298 21.80 -2.95 6.83
C ASN A 298 20.93 -2.17 5.82
N LEU A 299 20.64 -0.88 6.12
CA LEU A 299 20.15 0.07 5.13
C LEU A 299 21.31 0.95 4.69
N SER A 300 21.61 1.00 3.39
CA SER A 300 22.75 1.77 2.95
C SER A 300 22.49 3.26 3.15
N GLY A 301 23.49 3.99 3.67
CA GLY A 301 23.45 5.46 3.73
C GLY A 301 23.32 6.14 2.35
N GLN A 302 23.15 5.38 1.26
CA GLN A 302 22.90 5.84 -0.11
C GLN A 302 21.41 5.95 -0.45
N ALA A 303 20.51 5.22 0.22
CA ALA A 303 19.08 5.57 0.22
C ALA A 303 18.89 7.02 0.69
N VAL A 304 19.71 7.43 1.66
CA VAL A 304 19.89 8.81 2.14
C VAL A 304 20.30 9.81 1.02
N ARG A 305 21.04 9.39 -0.01
CA ARG A 305 21.47 10.26 -1.13
C ARG A 305 20.38 10.47 -2.18
N LEU A 306 19.32 9.67 -2.20
CA LEU A 306 18.15 9.94 -3.05
C LEU A 306 17.52 11.31 -2.71
N ASN A 307 17.63 11.76 -1.47
CA ASN A 307 17.03 13.01 -1.00
C ASN A 307 17.93 14.25 -1.01
N ARG A 308 19.26 14.13 -1.09
CA ARG A 308 20.16 15.31 -1.00
C ARG A 308 20.03 16.34 -2.10
N VAL A 309 19.39 16.02 -3.21
CA VAL A 309 19.26 16.93 -4.35
C VAL A 309 18.12 17.94 -4.18
N HIS A 310 17.15 17.73 -3.29
CA HIS A 310 15.91 18.53 -3.25
C HIS A 310 15.60 19.30 -1.96
N ILE A 311 16.35 19.14 -0.86
CA ILE A 311 16.09 19.89 0.39
C ILE A 311 16.52 21.38 0.34
N LYS A 312 17.10 21.86 -0.78
CA LYS A 312 17.39 23.29 -0.94
C LYS A 312 16.16 24.17 -1.25
N ASN A 313 14.97 23.59 -1.38
CA ASN A 313 13.78 24.40 -1.71
C ASN A 313 12.92 24.71 -0.47
N ARG A 314 13.12 25.88 0.12
CA ARG A 314 12.19 26.57 1.05
C ARG A 314 10.73 26.66 0.55
N THR A 315 10.44 26.20 -0.67
CA THR A 315 9.14 26.27 -1.33
C THR A 315 8.15 25.22 -0.80
N PHE A 316 8.61 24.08 -0.28
CA PHE A 316 7.71 23.00 0.22
C PHE A 316 7.00 23.41 1.51
N GLU A 317 7.72 23.98 2.46
CA GLU A 317 7.10 24.47 3.72
C GLU A 317 6.16 25.65 3.47
N LYS A 318 6.45 26.49 2.49
CA LYS A 318 5.58 27.62 2.11
C LYS A 318 4.29 27.12 1.45
N ARG A 319 4.36 26.14 0.54
CA ARG A 319 3.18 25.53 -0.09
C ARG A 319 2.35 24.69 0.88
N LYS A 320 2.96 23.95 1.82
CA LYS A 320 2.24 23.22 2.88
C LYS A 320 1.43 24.17 3.75
N LYS A 321 1.97 25.34 4.11
CA LYS A 321 1.25 26.40 4.82
C LYS A 321 0.13 27.04 3.98
N GLU A 322 0.30 27.16 2.67
CA GLU A 322 -0.73 27.69 1.77
C GLU A 322 -1.87 26.68 1.53
N LEU A 323 -1.56 25.39 1.36
CA LEU A 323 -2.56 24.31 1.27
C LEU A 323 -3.40 24.19 2.55
N LEU A 324 -2.76 24.26 3.73
CA LEU A 324 -3.45 24.29 5.01
C LEU A 324 -4.32 25.55 5.20
N LYS A 325 -3.92 26.71 4.66
CA LYS A 325 -4.74 27.93 4.62
C LYS A 325 -5.94 27.78 3.67
N CYS A 326 -5.77 27.19 2.49
CA CYS A 326 -6.87 26.91 1.55
C CYS A 326 -7.89 25.95 2.12
N GLN A 327 -7.47 24.89 2.84
CA GLN A 327 -8.36 23.94 3.49
C GLN A 327 -9.12 24.57 4.67
N ARG A 328 -8.48 25.44 5.46
CA ARG A 328 -9.17 26.20 6.52
C ARG A 328 -10.22 27.17 5.97
N ASN A 329 -10.00 27.73 4.77
CA ASN A 329 -10.98 28.62 4.13
C ASN A 329 -12.15 27.84 3.48
N LYS A 330 -11.94 26.62 2.98
CA LYS A 330 -13.03 25.76 2.44
C LYS A 330 -13.96 25.21 3.52
N ASN A 331 -13.49 25.08 4.75
CA ASN A 331 -14.29 24.60 5.89
C ASN A 331 -14.88 25.74 6.75
N ARG A 332 -14.78 26.99 6.32
CA ARG A 332 -15.55 28.07 6.95
C ARG A 332 -16.98 28.00 6.42
N PRO A 333 -17.99 27.86 7.31
CA PRO A 333 -19.38 28.00 6.86
C PRO A 333 -19.55 29.38 6.20
N GLU A 334 -20.13 29.40 5.01
CA GLU A 334 -20.52 30.64 4.35
C GLU A 334 -21.44 31.40 5.28
N ILE A 335 -20.98 32.58 5.71
CA ILE A 335 -21.83 33.48 6.48
C ILE A 335 -22.78 34.14 5.47
N PRO A 336 -24.11 33.96 5.59
CA PRO A 336 -25.07 34.59 4.65
C PRO A 336 -24.81 36.09 4.56
N ASP A 337 -24.89 36.62 3.34
CA ASP A 337 -24.64 38.05 3.02
C ASP A 337 -25.41 39.03 3.91
N GLU A 338 -26.55 38.63 4.44
CA GLU A 338 -27.34 39.42 5.39
C GLU A 338 -26.60 39.71 6.72
N LYS A 339 -25.80 38.77 7.22
CA LYS A 339 -25.01 38.98 8.44
C LYS A 339 -23.77 39.86 8.22
N ILE A 340 -23.28 39.96 7.00
CA ILE A 340 -22.18 40.84 6.63
C ILE A 340 -22.70 42.28 6.54
N LYS A 341 -23.85 42.50 5.88
CA LYS A 341 -24.52 43.81 5.80
C LYS A 341 -24.94 44.35 7.17
N LEU A 342 -25.37 43.47 8.08
CA LEU A 342 -25.70 43.90 9.45
C LEU A 342 -24.47 44.40 10.23
N ARG A 343 -23.31 43.76 10.06
CA ARG A 343 -22.05 44.19 10.71
C ARG A 343 -21.47 45.48 10.11
N GLU A 344 -21.64 45.72 8.83
CA GLU A 344 -21.20 46.97 8.18
C GLU A 344 -22.12 48.13 8.56
N ASN A 345 -23.42 47.94 8.67
CA ASN A 345 -24.35 48.95 9.15
C ASN A 345 -24.14 49.32 10.63
N MET A 346 -23.79 48.35 11.49
CA MET A 346 -23.47 48.60 12.88
C MET A 346 -22.16 49.39 13.10
N ARG A 347 -21.25 49.39 12.11
CA ARG A 347 -20.02 50.19 12.17
C ARG A 347 -20.18 51.63 11.68
N ARG A 348 -21.28 51.94 10.97
CA ARG A 348 -21.52 53.28 10.40
C ARG A 348 -22.36 54.20 11.24
N ASP A 349 -23.05 53.68 12.26
CA ASP A 349 -23.91 54.49 13.13
C ASP A 349 -24.03 53.92 14.55
N PRO A 350 -23.13 54.32 15.47
CA PRO A 350 -23.12 53.80 16.84
C PRO A 350 -24.31 54.29 17.72
N GLU A 351 -25.08 55.32 17.30
CA GLU A 351 -26.12 55.90 18.13
C GLU A 351 -27.50 55.24 18.04
N LYS A 352 -27.70 54.27 17.13
CA LYS A 352 -28.98 53.57 16.98
C LYS A 352 -29.21 52.40 17.95
N MET A 353 -28.28 52.14 18.87
CA MET A 353 -28.39 51.00 19.81
C MET A 353 -29.23 51.30 21.09
N VAL A 354 -29.81 52.49 21.23
CA VAL A 354 -30.46 52.85 22.51
C VAL A 354 -32.00 52.88 22.48
N SER A 355 -32.61 52.61 21.32
CA SER A 355 -34.10 52.84 21.22
C SER A 355 -34.97 51.59 21.01
N GLU A 356 -34.44 50.33 21.02
CA GLU A 356 -35.24 49.12 20.82
C GLU A 356 -35.31 48.13 21.98
N ASN A 357 -34.95 48.55 23.20
CA ASN A 357 -35.13 47.72 24.42
C ASN A 357 -36.18 48.30 25.36
N SER A 358 -37.30 48.79 24.82
CA SER A 358 -38.46 49.20 25.65
C SER A 358 -39.72 48.97 24.83
N VAL A 359 -40.18 47.69 24.77
CA VAL A 359 -41.58 47.26 24.83
C VAL A 359 -41.61 45.73 25.01
#